data_60fb3f8595d1f12b30a61ee5b3a4cb0e
#
_entry.id   60fb3f8595d1f12b30a61ee5b3a4cb0e
#
_cell.length_a   1.000
_cell.length_b   1.000
_cell.length_c   1.000
_cell.angle_alpha   90.00
_cell.angle_beta   90.00
_cell.angle_gamma   90.00
#
_symmetry.space_group_name_H-M   'P 1'
#
loop_
_entity.id
_entity.type
_entity.pdbx_description
1 polymer ?
#
loop_
_entity_poly.entity_id
_entity_poly.type
_entity_poly.pdbx_seq_one_letter_code
_entity_poly.pdbx_strand_id
1 'polypeptide(L)'
;MIGYAGSPDRWRPHLKTTKIPEVWGELLQAGVSNFKCATTREADVFVSLANRHEQPTDLLVAYPLRGPALQRLGAIASNAKNTTVSVLIEDPDLVADLPDDIGVFVDVNPGMNRTGIPMSDEAAVLAVVFAAGKRFRGLHFYDGHLHDEDLAARRAAIFAGYERLMQLVDLLAAKGIATPEVITSGTPAFHHALHFDAFASSEMFVHRISPGTVVFHDARSQFDNPDVDLRPAALVLSRVISHPATDIVTCDAGSKSVAAEAGDPCAFVLGSDALEAMSPSEEHLPLRCSGVLPLRGTNVLLVPRHICPTVNLAEQCVLLDGDVPPRIVPVAARAHEL
;
A
#
# COMPACT_ATOMS: atom_id res chain seq x y z
N MET A 1 -9.38 -6.16 7.91
CA MET A 1 -9.02 -4.70 7.95
C MET A 1 -10.17 -3.78 8.33
N ILE A 2 -11.34 -3.89 7.71
CA ILE A 2 -12.50 -3.03 8.06
C ILE A 2 -12.84 -3.12 9.55
N GLY A 3 -12.79 -4.33 10.13
CA GLY A 3 -12.99 -4.53 11.56
C GLY A 3 -11.99 -3.76 12.45
N TYR A 4 -10.69 -3.72 12.05
CA TYR A 4 -9.68 -2.91 12.75
C TYR A 4 -9.92 -1.41 12.59
N ALA A 5 -10.25 -0.96 11.38
CA ALA A 5 -10.51 0.45 11.10
C ALA A 5 -11.81 0.96 11.75
N GLY A 6 -12.74 0.07 12.13
CA GLY A 6 -14.05 0.39 12.67
C GLY A 6 -15.09 0.71 11.61
N SER A 7 -14.69 1.15 10.43
CA SER A 7 -15.57 1.34 9.26
C SER A 7 -14.77 1.31 7.96
N PRO A 8 -15.41 0.98 6.81
CA PRO A 8 -14.74 1.05 5.51
C PRO A 8 -14.28 2.47 5.16
N ASP A 9 -14.98 3.50 5.62
CA ASP A 9 -14.63 4.91 5.34
C ASP A 9 -13.32 5.36 6.03
N ARG A 10 -12.91 4.72 7.11
CA ARG A 10 -11.65 5.03 7.79
C ARG A 10 -10.42 4.35 7.16
N TRP A 11 -10.60 3.58 6.09
CA TRP A 11 -9.53 2.90 5.42
C TRP A 11 -9.42 3.32 3.95
N ARG A 12 -8.24 3.81 3.56
CA ARG A 12 -7.86 4.17 2.20
C ARG A 12 -6.74 3.23 1.73
N PRO A 13 -7.05 1.99 1.31
CA PRO A 13 -6.06 0.99 0.91
C PRO A 13 -5.19 1.47 -0.24
N HIS A 14 -3.88 1.14 -0.18
CA HIS A 14 -2.97 1.42 -1.27
C HIS A 14 -2.99 0.30 -2.30
N LEU A 15 -3.48 0.58 -3.50
CA LEU A 15 -3.68 -0.38 -4.60
C LEU A 15 -2.39 -0.95 -5.18
N LYS A 16 -1.22 -0.30 -4.94
CA LYS A 16 0.09 -0.76 -5.43
C LYS A 16 0.48 -2.16 -4.97
N THR A 17 -0.11 -2.66 -3.88
CA THR A 17 0.15 -4.01 -3.40
C THR A 17 -0.55 -5.05 -4.25
N THR A 18 -1.83 -4.84 -4.54
CA THR A 18 -2.70 -5.85 -5.15
C THR A 18 -2.64 -5.83 -6.67
N LYS A 19 -2.73 -4.66 -7.29
CA LYS A 19 -2.64 -4.45 -8.76
C LYS A 19 -3.62 -5.29 -9.60
N ILE A 20 -4.66 -5.86 -8.98
CA ILE A 20 -5.62 -6.78 -9.55
C ILE A 20 -7.02 -6.18 -9.43
N PRO A 21 -7.68 -5.83 -10.54
CA PRO A 21 -9.02 -5.20 -10.52
C PRO A 21 -10.08 -6.02 -9.79
N GLU A 22 -10.04 -7.35 -9.89
CA GLU A 22 -10.97 -8.25 -9.22
C GLU A 22 -10.90 -8.09 -7.69
N VAL A 23 -9.69 -7.98 -7.14
CA VAL A 23 -9.50 -7.73 -5.70
C VAL A 23 -10.02 -6.34 -5.31
N TRP A 24 -9.85 -5.35 -6.17
CA TRP A 24 -10.40 -4.00 -5.94
C TRP A 24 -11.92 -3.98 -5.98
N GLY A 25 -12.52 -4.82 -6.84
CA GLY A 25 -13.97 -5.04 -6.88
C GLY A 25 -14.52 -5.58 -5.56
N GLU A 26 -13.82 -6.53 -4.93
CA GLU A 26 -14.20 -7.04 -3.59
C GLU A 26 -14.12 -5.94 -2.51
N LEU A 27 -13.10 -5.07 -2.57
CA LEU A 27 -13.02 -3.93 -1.65
C LEU A 27 -14.18 -2.93 -1.84
N LEU A 28 -14.56 -2.65 -3.10
CA LEU A 28 -15.73 -1.82 -3.41
C LEU A 28 -17.02 -2.45 -2.88
N GLN A 29 -17.22 -3.75 -3.08
CA GLN A 29 -18.38 -4.49 -2.56
C GLN A 29 -18.42 -4.50 -1.03
N ALA A 30 -17.26 -4.51 -0.38
CA ALA A 30 -17.14 -4.39 1.08
C ALA A 30 -17.38 -2.96 1.60
N GLY A 31 -17.73 -2.01 0.73
CA GLY A 31 -18.06 -0.63 1.07
C GLY A 31 -16.87 0.33 1.15
N VAL A 32 -15.65 -0.11 0.77
CA VAL A 32 -14.49 0.80 0.69
C VAL A 32 -14.68 1.70 -0.52
N SER A 33 -14.65 3.01 -0.30
CA SER A 33 -14.83 4.02 -1.37
C SER A 33 -13.61 4.92 -1.57
N ASN A 34 -12.67 4.91 -0.63
CA ASN A 34 -11.47 5.75 -0.66
C ASN A 34 -10.25 4.88 -0.96
N PHE A 35 -9.48 5.24 -1.98
CA PHE A 35 -8.34 4.45 -2.45
C PHE A 35 -7.09 5.30 -2.65
N LYS A 36 -5.94 4.65 -2.66
CA LYS A 36 -4.65 5.27 -2.94
C LYS A 36 -3.88 4.42 -3.94
N CYS A 37 -3.24 5.05 -4.91
CA CYS A 37 -2.37 4.37 -5.88
C CYS A 37 -1.03 5.09 -6.02
N ALA A 38 -0.08 4.52 -6.76
CA ALA A 38 1.26 5.08 -6.97
C ALA A 38 1.52 5.46 -8.44
N THR A 39 0.85 4.84 -9.39
CA THR A 39 1.13 5.02 -10.82
C THR A 39 -0.13 5.44 -11.58
N THR A 40 0.07 6.09 -12.72
CA THR A 40 -1.03 6.43 -13.63
C THR A 40 -1.67 5.18 -14.22
N ARG A 41 -0.92 4.08 -14.37
CA ARG A 41 -1.50 2.78 -14.75
C ARG A 41 -2.47 2.25 -13.71
N GLU A 42 -2.09 2.27 -12.43
CA GLU A 42 -3.01 1.89 -11.34
C GLU A 42 -4.26 2.78 -11.34
N ALA A 43 -4.08 4.09 -11.55
CA ALA A 43 -5.19 5.04 -11.62
C ALA A 43 -6.14 4.76 -12.80
N ASP A 44 -5.61 4.52 -13.99
CA ASP A 44 -6.40 4.23 -15.19
C ASP A 44 -7.21 2.93 -15.05
N VAL A 45 -6.55 1.86 -14.60
CA VAL A 45 -7.21 0.57 -14.36
C VAL A 45 -8.28 0.70 -13.27
N PHE A 46 -8.02 1.46 -12.19
CA PHE A 46 -9.00 1.67 -11.13
C PHE A 46 -10.20 2.51 -11.61
N VAL A 47 -9.97 3.62 -12.30
CA VAL A 47 -11.06 4.47 -12.83
C VAL A 47 -11.92 3.68 -13.83
N SER A 48 -11.29 2.85 -14.66
CA SER A 48 -12.01 1.97 -15.59
C SER A 48 -12.90 0.95 -14.86
N LEU A 49 -12.45 0.43 -13.71
CA LEU A 49 -13.25 -0.43 -12.83
C LEU A 49 -14.37 0.37 -12.17
N ALA A 50 -14.03 1.49 -11.51
CA ALA A 50 -14.97 2.33 -10.76
C ALA A 50 -16.10 2.91 -11.63
N ASN A 51 -15.82 3.23 -12.90
CA ASN A 51 -16.82 3.69 -13.85
C ASN A 51 -17.95 2.67 -14.13
N ARG A 52 -17.76 1.41 -13.76
CA ARG A 52 -18.78 0.34 -13.85
C ARG A 52 -19.56 0.15 -12.55
N HIS A 53 -19.15 0.85 -11.48
CA HIS A 53 -19.83 0.85 -10.19
C HIS A 53 -20.63 2.14 -10.03
N GLU A 54 -21.80 2.05 -9.40
CA GLU A 54 -22.68 3.20 -9.21
C GLU A 54 -22.25 4.11 -8.05
N GLN A 55 -21.53 3.55 -7.08
CA GLN A 55 -21.12 4.29 -5.88
C GLN A 55 -19.96 5.24 -6.18
N PRO A 56 -20.01 6.48 -5.64
CA PRO A 56 -18.90 7.40 -5.74
C PRO A 56 -17.65 6.85 -5.08
N THR A 57 -16.50 7.09 -5.69
CA THR A 57 -15.19 6.72 -5.17
C THR A 57 -14.23 7.91 -5.13
N ASP A 58 -13.19 7.81 -4.34
CA ASP A 58 -12.12 8.79 -4.22
C ASP A 58 -10.77 8.11 -4.39
N LEU A 59 -9.96 8.57 -5.33
CA LEU A 59 -8.65 8.03 -5.65
C LEU A 59 -7.56 9.08 -5.46
N LEU A 60 -6.64 8.82 -4.55
CA LEU A 60 -5.42 9.60 -4.40
C LEU A 60 -4.25 8.93 -5.12
N VAL A 61 -3.67 9.61 -6.11
CA VAL A 61 -2.36 9.23 -6.64
C VAL A 61 -1.30 9.76 -5.68
N ALA A 62 -0.76 8.86 -4.86
CA ALA A 62 0.18 9.20 -3.78
C ALA A 62 1.62 9.31 -4.32
N TYR A 63 1.79 10.22 -5.28
CA TYR A 63 3.05 10.47 -5.95
C TYR A 63 3.07 11.92 -6.49
N PRO A 64 4.16 12.68 -6.35
CA PRO A 64 4.28 14.02 -6.92
C PRO A 64 4.56 13.91 -8.43
N LEU A 65 3.49 13.84 -9.24
CA LEU A 65 3.58 13.67 -10.68
C LEU A 65 4.02 14.96 -11.38
N ARG A 66 4.83 14.81 -12.46
CA ARG A 66 5.27 15.92 -13.32
C ARG A 66 5.24 15.51 -14.79
N GLY A 67 5.22 16.49 -15.68
CA GLY A 67 5.36 16.30 -17.13
C GLY A 67 4.34 15.31 -17.71
N PRO A 68 4.76 14.33 -18.54
CA PRO A 68 3.84 13.41 -19.21
C PRO A 68 2.95 12.61 -18.26
N ALA A 69 3.44 12.23 -17.07
CA ALA A 69 2.66 11.51 -16.09
C ALA A 69 1.51 12.36 -15.53
N LEU A 70 1.74 13.67 -15.31
CA LEU A 70 0.70 14.60 -14.89
C LEU A 70 -0.35 14.82 -15.99
N GLN A 71 0.07 14.96 -17.26
CA GLN A 71 -0.84 15.07 -18.39
C GLN A 71 -1.73 13.81 -18.51
N ARG A 72 -1.14 12.62 -18.31
CA ARG A 72 -1.86 11.36 -18.31
C ARG A 72 -2.88 11.29 -17.17
N LEU A 73 -2.52 11.77 -15.97
CA LEU A 73 -3.47 11.85 -14.86
C LEU A 73 -4.65 12.78 -15.19
N GLY A 74 -4.43 13.92 -15.87
CA GLY A 74 -5.48 14.80 -16.34
C GLY A 74 -6.47 14.09 -17.28
N ALA A 75 -5.95 13.31 -18.24
CA ALA A 75 -6.78 12.52 -19.13
C ALA A 75 -7.59 11.43 -18.38
N ILE A 76 -6.99 10.78 -17.39
CA ILE A 76 -7.66 9.79 -16.54
C ILE A 76 -8.79 10.46 -15.72
N ALA A 77 -8.51 11.61 -15.10
CA ALA A 77 -9.50 12.36 -14.32
C ALA A 77 -10.70 12.79 -15.19
N SER A 78 -10.44 13.28 -16.38
CA SER A 78 -11.51 13.67 -17.34
C SER A 78 -12.39 12.49 -17.80
N ASN A 79 -11.90 11.26 -17.72
CA ASN A 79 -12.65 10.03 -18.01
C ASN A 79 -13.36 9.45 -16.77
N ALA A 80 -13.11 9.97 -15.59
CA ALA A 80 -13.70 9.48 -14.34
C ALA A 80 -15.15 9.98 -14.23
N LYS A 81 -16.11 9.05 -14.13
CA LYS A 81 -17.55 9.39 -14.03
C LYS A 81 -17.97 9.63 -12.59
N ASN A 82 -17.55 8.73 -11.70
CA ASN A 82 -17.95 8.71 -10.29
C ASN A 82 -16.73 8.69 -9.35
N THR A 83 -15.54 8.99 -9.86
CA THR A 83 -14.31 8.99 -9.08
C THR A 83 -13.76 10.41 -8.95
N THR A 84 -13.64 10.91 -7.73
CA THR A 84 -12.84 12.10 -7.46
C THR A 84 -11.36 11.71 -7.50
N VAL A 85 -10.56 12.38 -8.34
CA VAL A 85 -9.13 12.12 -8.47
C VAL A 85 -8.36 13.22 -7.76
N SER A 86 -7.35 12.82 -6.99
CA SER A 86 -6.46 13.74 -6.27
C SER A 86 -5.00 13.31 -6.44
N VAL A 87 -4.08 14.24 -6.19
CA VAL A 87 -2.62 14.01 -6.30
C VAL A 87 -1.90 14.60 -5.10
N LEU A 88 -0.70 14.07 -4.78
CA LEU A 88 0.19 14.68 -3.79
C LEU A 88 0.95 15.87 -4.38
N ILE A 89 0.99 16.95 -3.64
CA ILE A 89 1.73 18.18 -3.97
C ILE A 89 2.60 18.60 -2.80
N GLU A 90 3.84 19.00 -3.12
CA GLU A 90 4.83 19.56 -2.20
C GLU A 90 5.42 20.90 -2.71
N ASP A 91 5.01 21.32 -3.91
CA ASP A 91 5.51 22.49 -4.63
C ASP A 91 4.30 23.33 -5.09
N PRO A 92 4.13 24.57 -4.60
CA PRO A 92 2.98 25.41 -4.95
C PRO A 92 2.92 25.75 -6.44
N ASP A 93 4.05 25.81 -7.14
CA ASP A 93 4.09 26.13 -8.57
C ASP A 93 3.44 25.02 -9.40
N LEU A 94 3.51 23.77 -8.95
CA LEU A 94 2.88 22.65 -9.63
C LEU A 94 1.35 22.70 -9.60
N VAL A 95 0.77 23.42 -8.64
CA VAL A 95 -0.70 23.56 -8.54
C VAL A 95 -1.27 24.28 -9.76
N ALA A 96 -0.53 25.20 -10.35
CA ALA A 96 -0.96 25.93 -11.56
C ALA A 96 -1.04 25.03 -12.80
N ASP A 97 -0.27 23.96 -12.85
CA ASP A 97 -0.23 23.01 -13.97
C ASP A 97 -1.31 21.92 -13.85
N LEU A 98 -2.00 21.83 -12.69
CA LEU A 98 -3.03 20.83 -12.48
C LEU A 98 -4.34 21.21 -13.18
N PRO A 99 -5.03 20.26 -13.85
CA PRO A 99 -6.42 20.40 -14.21
C PRO A 99 -7.31 20.81 -13.03
N ASP A 100 -8.32 21.62 -13.26
CA ASP A 100 -9.17 22.21 -12.21
C ASP A 100 -9.95 21.19 -11.37
N ASP A 101 -10.23 20.03 -11.95
CA ASP A 101 -10.99 18.92 -11.35
C ASP A 101 -10.13 17.98 -10.50
N ILE A 102 -8.80 18.17 -10.46
CA ILE A 102 -7.91 17.35 -9.64
C ILE A 102 -7.74 17.96 -8.25
N GLY A 103 -8.07 17.17 -7.24
CA GLY A 103 -7.89 17.52 -5.83
C GLY A 103 -6.41 17.47 -5.40
N VAL A 104 -6.07 18.23 -4.37
CA VAL A 104 -4.71 18.38 -3.84
C VAL A 104 -4.63 17.90 -2.41
N PHE A 105 -3.79 16.92 -2.16
CA PHE A 105 -3.30 16.61 -0.82
C PHE A 105 -1.87 17.14 -0.67
N VAL A 106 -1.60 17.84 0.42
CA VAL A 106 -0.23 18.26 0.73
C VAL A 106 0.53 17.07 1.28
N ASP A 107 1.65 16.73 0.65
CA ASP A 107 2.54 15.68 1.13
C ASP A 107 3.44 16.25 2.23
N VAL A 108 3.38 15.65 3.42
CA VAL A 108 4.15 16.05 4.59
C VAL A 108 5.22 15.01 4.87
N ASN A 109 6.49 15.43 4.95
CA ASN A 109 7.61 14.56 5.23
C ASN A 109 7.74 14.28 6.74
N PRO A 110 7.48 13.03 7.20
CA PRO A 110 7.60 12.65 8.61
C PRO A 110 9.05 12.40 9.08
N GLY A 111 10.04 12.72 8.25
CA GLY A 111 11.44 12.37 8.49
C GLY A 111 11.94 11.18 7.66
N MET A 112 11.10 10.58 6.83
CA MET A 112 11.51 9.54 5.88
C MET A 112 12.45 10.06 4.79
N ASN A 113 12.38 11.37 4.49
CA ASN A 113 13.22 12.07 3.49
C ASN A 113 13.12 11.44 2.09
N ARG A 114 11.91 10.99 1.74
CA ARG A 114 11.60 10.44 0.41
C ARG A 114 10.90 11.47 -0.47
N THR A 115 9.79 12.02 0.00
CA THR A 115 8.98 13.09 -0.61
C THR A 115 8.33 13.90 0.49
N GLY A 116 7.75 15.03 0.14
CA GLY A 116 6.95 15.85 1.03
C GLY A 116 7.71 17.02 1.66
N ILE A 117 6.93 17.97 2.13
CA ILE A 117 7.41 19.18 2.80
C ILE A 117 7.82 18.82 4.24
N PRO A 118 9.02 19.21 4.71
CA PRO A 118 9.40 19.02 6.10
C PRO A 118 8.36 19.63 7.05
N MET A 119 7.95 18.90 8.10
CA MET A 119 6.96 19.38 9.07
C MET A 119 7.35 20.70 9.77
N SER A 120 8.64 21.04 9.78
CA SER A 120 9.14 22.31 10.32
C SER A 120 8.99 23.49 9.36
N ASP A 121 8.67 23.24 8.09
CA ASP A 121 8.48 24.29 7.08
C ASP A 121 6.98 24.61 6.90
N GLU A 122 6.41 25.22 7.94
CA GLU A 122 5.00 25.63 7.95
C GLU A 122 4.68 26.60 6.82
N ALA A 123 5.65 27.44 6.41
CA ALA A 123 5.46 28.41 5.34
C ALA A 123 5.26 27.72 3.99
N ALA A 124 6.03 26.68 3.69
CA ALA A 124 5.87 25.89 2.47
C ALA A 124 4.54 25.12 2.47
N VAL A 125 4.13 24.53 3.61
CA VAL A 125 2.81 23.89 3.73
C VAL A 125 1.70 24.89 3.41
N LEU A 126 1.73 26.08 4.03
CA LEU A 126 0.74 27.12 3.77
C LEU A 126 0.76 27.60 2.32
N ALA A 127 1.92 27.72 1.69
CA ALA A 127 2.04 28.14 0.29
C ALA A 127 1.31 27.16 -0.65
N VAL A 128 1.48 25.84 -0.46
CA VAL A 128 0.76 24.84 -1.25
C VAL A 128 -0.73 24.88 -0.97
N VAL A 129 -1.15 25.00 0.30
CA VAL A 129 -2.57 25.07 0.67
C VAL A 129 -3.26 26.29 0.05
N PHE A 130 -2.60 27.46 0.09
CA PHE A 130 -3.14 28.68 -0.54
C PHE A 130 -3.19 28.57 -2.07
N ALA A 131 -2.16 28.00 -2.70
CA ALA A 131 -2.15 27.76 -4.14
C ALA A 131 -3.29 26.79 -4.55
N ALA A 132 -3.51 25.73 -3.76
CA ALA A 132 -4.56 24.75 -4.01
C ALA A 132 -5.97 25.35 -3.83
N GLY A 133 -6.15 26.30 -2.90
CA GLY A 133 -7.43 26.93 -2.64
C GLY A 133 -8.56 25.90 -2.42
N LYS A 134 -9.62 25.97 -3.23
CA LYS A 134 -10.78 25.07 -3.14
C LYS A 134 -10.46 23.62 -3.50
N ARG A 135 -9.32 23.33 -4.14
CA ARG A 135 -8.86 22.00 -4.49
C ARG A 135 -8.15 21.31 -3.32
N PHE A 136 -7.85 22.02 -2.24
CA PHE A 136 -7.24 21.44 -1.05
C PHE A 136 -8.16 20.40 -0.42
N ARG A 137 -7.66 19.17 -0.28
CA ARG A 137 -8.39 18.01 0.22
C ARG A 137 -7.88 17.52 1.57
N GLY A 138 -6.67 17.90 1.97
CA GLY A 138 -6.11 17.49 3.25
C GLY A 138 -4.61 17.26 3.24
N LEU A 139 -4.14 16.62 4.30
CA LEU A 139 -2.74 16.30 4.53
C LEU A 139 -2.49 14.80 4.35
N HIS A 140 -1.37 14.47 3.72
CA HIS A 140 -0.87 13.11 3.60
C HIS A 140 0.47 12.98 4.36
N PHE A 141 0.56 11.94 5.21
CA PHE A 141 1.70 11.70 6.09
C PHE A 141 2.02 10.20 6.06
N TYR A 142 3.15 9.82 5.45
CA TYR A 142 3.53 8.42 5.32
C TYR A 142 4.77 8.08 6.15
N ASP A 143 4.57 7.33 7.21
CA ASP A 143 5.54 6.96 8.25
C ASP A 143 6.14 5.54 8.08
N GLY A 144 6.16 5.01 6.88
CA GLY A 144 6.57 3.63 6.58
C GLY A 144 8.06 3.30 6.84
N HIS A 145 8.86 4.26 7.29
CA HIS A 145 10.24 4.06 7.72
C HIS A 145 10.35 3.71 9.23
N LEU A 146 9.26 3.88 9.99
CA LEU A 146 9.21 3.60 11.41
C LEU A 146 8.88 2.11 11.64
N HIS A 147 9.89 1.28 11.64
CA HIS A 147 9.80 -0.18 11.78
C HIS A 147 10.85 -0.72 12.77
N ASP A 148 11.18 0.06 13.80
CA ASP A 148 12.04 -0.37 14.89
C ASP A 148 11.51 -1.66 15.53
N GLU A 149 12.41 -2.60 15.87
CA GLU A 149 12.06 -3.86 16.51
C GLU A 149 11.52 -3.67 17.93
N ASP A 150 11.97 -2.62 18.63
CA ASP A 150 11.37 -2.20 19.90
C ASP A 150 10.01 -1.52 19.63
N LEU A 151 8.93 -2.24 19.92
CA LEU A 151 7.56 -1.79 19.71
C LEU A 151 7.23 -0.52 20.52
N ALA A 152 7.80 -0.34 21.71
CA ALA A 152 7.57 0.83 22.55
C ALA A 152 8.26 2.07 21.97
N ALA A 153 9.52 1.94 21.55
CA ALA A 153 10.28 2.98 20.88
C ALA A 153 9.61 3.38 19.54
N ARG A 154 9.18 2.39 18.74
CA ARG A 154 8.43 2.60 17.49
C ARG A 154 7.16 3.40 17.75
N ARG A 155 6.33 2.97 18.72
CA ARG A 155 5.10 3.68 19.08
C ARG A 155 5.37 5.12 19.49
N ALA A 156 6.38 5.36 20.32
CA ALA A 156 6.74 6.69 20.77
C ALA A 156 7.14 7.61 19.59
N ALA A 157 7.96 7.09 18.66
CA ALA A 157 8.37 7.83 17.46
C ALA A 157 7.17 8.15 16.54
N ILE A 158 6.26 7.18 16.33
CA ILE A 158 5.04 7.36 15.53
C ILE A 158 4.15 8.44 16.17
N PHE A 159 3.89 8.36 17.47
CA PHE A 159 3.05 9.34 18.16
C PHE A 159 3.64 10.74 18.16
N ALA A 160 4.95 10.88 18.37
CA ALA A 160 5.63 12.17 18.24
C ALA A 160 5.46 12.79 16.84
N GLY A 161 5.48 11.95 15.79
CA GLY A 161 5.18 12.39 14.43
C GLY A 161 3.73 12.86 14.27
N TYR A 162 2.77 12.14 14.85
CA TYR A 162 1.36 12.51 14.79
C TYR A 162 1.05 13.79 15.60
N GLU A 163 1.67 13.99 16.75
CA GLU A 163 1.56 15.24 17.51
C GLU A 163 2.00 16.45 16.68
N ARG A 164 3.12 16.32 15.95
CA ARG A 164 3.58 17.38 15.05
C ARG A 164 2.65 17.58 13.85
N LEU A 165 2.06 16.52 13.32
CA LEU A 165 1.05 16.62 12.27
C LEU A 165 -0.20 17.35 12.78
N MET A 166 -0.63 17.11 14.03
CA MET A 166 -1.74 17.84 14.64
C MET A 166 -1.44 19.32 14.80
N GLN A 167 -0.20 19.69 15.11
CA GLN A 167 0.21 21.11 15.15
C GLN A 167 0.03 21.81 13.78
N LEU A 168 0.28 21.11 12.66
CA LEU A 168 -0.01 21.62 11.32
C LEU A 168 -1.51 21.77 11.07
N VAL A 169 -2.33 20.85 11.53
CA VAL A 169 -3.81 20.96 11.44
C VAL A 169 -4.30 22.17 12.24
N ASP A 170 -3.78 22.37 13.46
CA ASP A 170 -4.14 23.50 14.30
C ASP A 170 -3.69 24.83 13.68
N LEU A 171 -2.51 24.87 13.05
CA LEU A 171 -2.02 26.03 12.30
C LEU A 171 -2.97 26.41 11.15
N LEU A 172 -3.43 25.41 10.36
CA LEU A 172 -4.40 25.63 9.29
C LEU A 172 -5.72 26.16 9.83
N ALA A 173 -6.23 25.56 10.90
CA ALA A 173 -7.46 26.00 11.56
C ALA A 173 -7.36 27.44 12.09
N ALA A 174 -6.22 27.83 12.69
CA ALA A 174 -5.97 29.19 13.16
C ALA A 174 -5.92 30.23 12.01
N LYS A 175 -5.68 29.77 10.78
CA LYS A 175 -5.76 30.59 9.55
C LYS A 175 -7.14 30.56 8.91
N GLY A 176 -8.12 29.89 9.52
CA GLY A 176 -9.48 29.74 8.98
C GLY A 176 -9.55 28.72 7.83
N ILE A 177 -8.57 27.83 7.70
CA ILE A 177 -8.50 26.82 6.66
C ILE A 177 -8.93 25.47 7.25
N ALA A 178 -10.03 24.91 6.74
CA ALA A 178 -10.45 23.57 7.09
C ALA A 178 -9.52 22.51 6.48
N THR A 179 -9.22 21.45 7.23
CA THR A 179 -8.50 20.26 6.76
C THR A 179 -9.51 19.13 6.59
N PRO A 180 -10.04 18.86 5.38
CA PRO A 180 -11.11 17.87 5.24
C PRO A 180 -10.68 16.46 5.61
N GLU A 181 -9.46 16.06 5.26
CA GLU A 181 -8.95 14.71 5.49
C GLU A 181 -7.48 14.72 5.95
N VAL A 182 -7.16 13.82 6.88
CA VAL A 182 -5.78 13.51 7.27
C VAL A 182 -5.53 12.03 6.98
N ILE A 183 -4.60 11.75 6.07
CA ILE A 183 -4.23 10.39 5.69
C ILE A 183 -2.91 10.05 6.36
N THR A 184 -2.88 8.97 7.13
CA THR A 184 -1.64 8.52 7.76
C THR A 184 -1.37 7.05 7.48
N SER A 185 -0.19 6.64 7.89
CA SER A 185 0.28 5.28 8.07
C SER A 185 0.34 4.40 6.83
N GLY A 186 1.37 3.58 6.85
CA GLY A 186 1.48 2.36 6.06
C GLY A 186 1.20 1.15 6.94
N THR A 187 1.48 -0.05 6.43
CA THR A 187 1.28 -1.31 7.16
C THR A 187 2.01 -1.36 8.51
N PRO A 188 3.26 -0.86 8.68
CA PRO A 188 3.92 -0.92 9.99
C PRO A 188 3.28 -0.05 11.08
N ALA A 189 2.57 1.02 10.71
CA ALA A 189 2.13 2.05 11.65
C ALA A 189 0.60 2.12 11.84
N PHE A 190 -0.21 1.46 10.98
CA PHE A 190 -1.67 1.66 10.98
C PHE A 190 -2.34 1.31 12.31
N HIS A 191 -1.86 0.26 13.00
CA HIS A 191 -2.40 -0.14 14.28
C HIS A 191 -2.18 0.94 15.34
N HIS A 192 -1.01 1.59 15.35
CA HIS A 192 -0.75 2.72 16.23
C HIS A 192 -1.59 3.95 15.88
N ALA A 193 -1.79 4.23 14.59
CA ALA A 193 -2.64 5.35 14.14
C ALA A 193 -4.09 5.21 14.60
N LEU A 194 -4.63 3.99 14.63
CA LEU A 194 -5.98 3.72 15.13
C LEU A 194 -6.14 3.96 16.64
N HIS A 195 -5.04 3.94 17.40
CA HIS A 195 -4.99 4.14 18.85
C HIS A 195 -4.43 5.51 19.25
N PHE A 196 -4.31 6.44 18.30
CA PHE A 196 -3.94 7.82 18.60
C PHE A 196 -5.21 8.65 18.86
N ASP A 197 -5.42 9.08 20.09
CA ASP A 197 -6.67 9.67 20.57
C ASP A 197 -7.15 10.86 19.74
N ALA A 198 -6.23 11.73 19.33
CA ALA A 198 -6.58 12.91 18.53
C ALA A 198 -7.13 12.55 17.14
N PHE A 199 -6.77 11.39 16.57
CA PHE A 199 -7.35 10.91 15.32
C PHE A 199 -8.71 10.23 15.52
N ALA A 200 -8.90 9.56 16.67
CA ALA A 200 -10.13 8.86 16.98
C ALA A 200 -11.29 9.81 17.32
N SER A 201 -10.97 10.93 17.97
CA SER A 201 -11.95 11.89 18.50
C SER A 201 -12.09 13.18 17.68
N SER A 202 -11.41 13.32 16.54
CA SER A 202 -11.43 14.56 15.76
C SER A 202 -12.80 14.81 15.13
N GLU A 203 -13.34 16.01 15.37
CA GLU A 203 -14.47 16.58 14.64
C GLU A 203 -14.02 17.55 13.53
N MET A 204 -12.71 17.86 13.45
CA MET A 204 -12.15 18.84 12.52
C MET A 204 -11.84 18.23 11.16
N PHE A 205 -11.59 16.92 11.08
CA PHE A 205 -11.22 16.21 9.87
C PHE A 205 -11.60 14.74 9.93
N VAL A 206 -11.68 14.11 8.76
CA VAL A 206 -11.78 12.65 8.68
C VAL A 206 -10.37 12.06 8.68
N HIS A 207 -10.07 11.22 9.66
CA HIS A 207 -8.81 10.48 9.68
C HIS A 207 -8.95 9.15 8.92
N ARG A 208 -8.03 8.89 7.98
CA ARG A 208 -7.95 7.63 7.24
C ARG A 208 -6.57 7.00 7.35
N ILE A 209 -6.54 5.73 7.74
CA ILE A 209 -5.32 4.91 7.63
C ILE A 209 -5.15 4.41 6.20
N SER A 210 -3.89 4.18 5.77
CA SER A 210 -3.61 3.84 4.38
C SER A 210 -2.72 2.59 4.15
N PRO A 211 -2.83 1.53 4.97
CA PRO A 211 -2.12 0.30 4.73
C PRO A 211 -2.65 -0.43 3.48
N GLY A 212 -1.74 -0.88 2.61
CA GLY A 212 -2.08 -1.64 1.39
C GLY A 212 -1.71 -3.11 1.49
N THR A 213 -0.54 -3.43 2.07
CA THR A 213 -0.04 -4.81 2.17
C THR A 213 -0.97 -5.73 2.97
N VAL A 214 -1.74 -5.16 3.90
CA VAL A 214 -2.74 -5.86 4.72
C VAL A 214 -3.83 -6.58 3.91
N VAL A 215 -4.05 -6.21 2.64
CA VAL A 215 -5.03 -6.88 1.76
C VAL A 215 -4.59 -8.31 1.45
N PHE A 216 -3.29 -8.50 1.18
CA PHE A 216 -2.70 -9.81 0.94
C PHE A 216 -1.98 -10.37 2.16
N HIS A 217 -1.52 -9.50 3.04
CA HIS A 217 -0.70 -9.80 4.20
C HIS A 217 0.53 -10.66 3.86
N ASP A 218 1.68 -10.31 4.35
CA ASP A 218 2.93 -11.02 4.09
C ASP A 218 3.73 -11.25 5.38
N ALA A 219 4.82 -11.98 5.27
CA ALA A 219 5.60 -12.33 6.45
C ALA A 219 6.20 -11.09 7.14
N ARG A 220 6.63 -10.08 6.37
CA ARG A 220 7.15 -8.83 6.94
C ARG A 220 6.06 -8.08 7.70
N SER A 221 4.86 -7.98 7.13
CA SER A 221 3.72 -7.33 7.79
C SER A 221 3.34 -8.03 9.10
N GLN A 222 3.47 -9.36 9.16
CA GLN A 222 3.24 -10.14 10.38
C GLN A 222 4.32 -9.87 11.44
N PHE A 223 5.60 -9.79 11.03
CA PHE A 223 6.69 -9.42 11.95
C PHE A 223 6.56 -7.99 12.48
N ASP A 224 6.17 -7.06 11.60
CA ASP A 224 5.99 -5.66 11.98
C ASP A 224 4.78 -5.45 12.91
N ASN A 225 3.75 -6.31 12.83
CA ASN A 225 2.50 -6.20 13.59
C ASN A 225 2.11 -7.57 14.19
N PRO A 226 2.83 -8.06 15.21
CA PRO A 226 2.59 -9.40 15.77
C PRO A 226 1.20 -9.56 16.40
N ASP A 227 0.60 -8.47 16.87
CA ASP A 227 -0.73 -8.45 17.51
C ASP A 227 -1.89 -8.34 16.51
N VAL A 228 -1.60 -8.27 15.20
CA VAL A 228 -2.61 -8.17 14.16
C VAL A 228 -2.90 -9.55 13.58
N ASP A 229 -4.11 -10.05 13.79
CA ASP A 229 -4.57 -11.34 13.26
C ASP A 229 -5.07 -11.19 11.82
N LEU A 230 -4.14 -11.16 10.87
CA LEU A 230 -4.39 -11.22 9.44
C LEU A 230 -3.67 -12.43 8.84
N ARG A 231 -4.26 -13.02 7.80
CA ARG A 231 -3.71 -14.22 7.16
C ARG A 231 -3.15 -13.90 5.79
N PRO A 232 -2.02 -14.52 5.37
CA PRO A 232 -1.56 -14.42 4.00
C PRO A 232 -2.63 -14.90 3.02
N ALA A 233 -3.03 -14.01 2.11
CA ALA A 233 -4.05 -14.28 1.09
C ALA A 233 -3.46 -14.36 -0.33
N ALA A 234 -2.18 -14.04 -0.51
CA ALA A 234 -1.46 -14.22 -1.77
C ALA A 234 -0.21 -15.07 -1.53
N LEU A 235 -0.09 -16.13 -2.29
CA LEU A 235 0.96 -17.14 -2.17
C LEU A 235 1.61 -17.39 -3.53
N VAL A 236 2.87 -17.80 -3.54
CA VAL A 236 3.54 -18.29 -4.74
C VAL A 236 3.52 -19.82 -4.70
N LEU A 237 2.88 -20.42 -5.70
CA LEU A 237 2.93 -21.89 -5.91
C LEU A 237 4.27 -22.22 -6.57
N SER A 238 5.05 -23.07 -5.94
CA SER A 238 6.30 -23.60 -6.46
C SER A 238 6.34 -25.12 -6.35
N ARG A 239 7.34 -25.72 -6.97
CA ARG A 239 7.49 -27.17 -7.00
C ARG A 239 8.93 -27.59 -6.73
N VAL A 240 9.10 -28.65 -5.95
CA VAL A 240 10.41 -29.26 -5.73
C VAL A 240 10.90 -29.89 -7.01
N ILE A 241 12.04 -29.44 -7.53
CA ILE A 241 12.62 -29.89 -8.79
C ILE A 241 13.92 -30.70 -8.59
N SER A 242 14.63 -30.48 -7.47
CA SER A 242 15.94 -31.10 -7.26
C SER A 242 16.22 -31.38 -5.78
N HIS A 243 17.09 -32.37 -5.55
CA HIS A 243 17.72 -32.68 -4.26
C HIS A 243 19.23 -32.61 -4.46
N PRO A 244 19.86 -31.41 -4.32
CA PRO A 244 21.28 -31.24 -4.55
C PRO A 244 22.15 -31.75 -3.40
N ALA A 245 21.58 -31.92 -2.19
CA ALA A 245 22.26 -32.45 -1.00
C ALA A 245 21.28 -33.26 -0.14
N THR A 246 21.78 -33.88 0.93
CA THR A 246 21.00 -34.77 1.80
C THR A 246 19.98 -34.03 2.64
N ASP A 247 20.14 -32.72 2.81
CA ASP A 247 19.31 -31.83 3.62
C ASP A 247 18.79 -30.62 2.82
N ILE A 248 18.93 -30.62 1.49
CA ILE A 248 18.51 -29.50 0.65
C ILE A 248 17.61 -30.01 -0.48
N VAL A 249 16.49 -29.32 -0.65
CA VAL A 249 15.67 -29.39 -1.85
C VAL A 249 15.70 -28.06 -2.58
N THR A 250 15.50 -28.06 -3.89
CA THR A 250 15.41 -26.84 -4.69
C THR A 250 14.05 -26.75 -5.35
N CYS A 251 13.42 -25.57 -5.23
CA CYS A 251 12.16 -25.24 -5.88
C CYS A 251 12.38 -24.38 -7.13
N ASP A 252 11.39 -24.39 -8.04
CA ASP A 252 11.36 -23.62 -9.30
C ASP A 252 10.87 -22.17 -9.12
N ALA A 253 11.13 -21.58 -7.94
CA ALA A 253 10.85 -20.17 -7.65
C ALA A 253 12.15 -19.47 -7.25
N GLY A 254 12.60 -18.52 -8.04
CA GLY A 254 13.76 -17.69 -7.73
C GLY A 254 13.35 -16.22 -7.57
N SER A 255 14.35 -15.32 -7.59
CA SER A 255 14.11 -13.88 -7.42
C SER A 255 13.25 -13.25 -8.54
N LYS A 256 13.06 -13.96 -9.66
CA LYS A 256 12.13 -13.55 -10.73
C LYS A 256 10.67 -13.94 -10.47
N SER A 257 10.42 -14.78 -9.47
CA SER A 257 9.07 -15.19 -9.07
C SER A 257 8.70 -14.71 -7.67
N VAL A 258 9.69 -14.59 -6.78
CA VAL A 258 9.54 -14.09 -5.41
C VAL A 258 10.56 -12.99 -5.18
N ALA A 259 10.11 -11.77 -4.91
CA ALA A 259 10.99 -10.64 -4.70
C ALA A 259 11.89 -10.85 -3.47
N ALA A 260 13.18 -10.61 -3.65
CA ALA A 260 14.20 -10.84 -2.62
C ALA A 260 14.79 -9.55 -2.01
N GLU A 261 14.27 -8.38 -2.39
CA GLU A 261 14.80 -7.07 -1.97
C GLU A 261 14.64 -6.80 -0.46
N ALA A 262 13.72 -7.52 0.19
CA ALA A 262 13.47 -7.37 1.63
C ALA A 262 14.41 -8.23 2.50
N GLY A 263 15.37 -8.91 1.87
CA GLY A 263 16.36 -9.76 2.53
C GLY A 263 15.96 -11.22 2.65
N ASP A 264 16.88 -12.01 3.19
CA ASP A 264 16.70 -13.46 3.39
C ASP A 264 16.13 -13.81 4.77
N PRO A 265 15.35 -14.87 4.85
CA PRO A 265 14.75 -15.62 3.75
C PRO A 265 13.72 -14.76 2.98
N CYS A 266 13.70 -14.85 1.64
CA CYS A 266 12.77 -14.07 0.81
C CYS A 266 11.32 -14.60 0.86
N ALA A 267 11.13 -15.81 1.34
CA ALA A 267 9.82 -16.45 1.53
C ALA A 267 9.84 -17.47 2.66
N PHE A 268 8.65 -17.87 3.11
CA PHE A 268 8.43 -18.89 4.12
C PHE A 268 7.51 -19.97 3.55
N VAL A 269 7.74 -21.22 3.91
CA VAL A 269 6.92 -22.33 3.43
C VAL A 269 5.65 -22.41 4.27
N LEU A 270 4.49 -22.28 3.64
CA LEU A 270 3.21 -22.36 4.34
C LEU A 270 2.99 -23.79 4.87
N GLY A 271 2.77 -23.88 6.19
CA GLY A 271 2.44 -25.16 6.84
C GLY A 271 3.64 -26.08 7.08
N SER A 272 4.89 -25.57 6.96
CA SER A 272 6.08 -26.37 7.24
C SER A 272 7.21 -25.55 7.84
N ASP A 273 7.48 -25.76 9.12
CA ASP A 273 8.65 -25.21 9.82
C ASP A 273 9.94 -26.02 9.54
N ALA A 274 9.80 -27.20 8.91
CA ALA A 274 10.93 -28.04 8.55
C ALA A 274 11.63 -27.62 7.26
N LEU A 275 11.07 -26.70 6.50
CA LEU A 275 11.60 -26.20 5.23
C LEU A 275 11.94 -24.71 5.39
N GLU A 276 13.21 -24.36 5.39
CA GLU A 276 13.70 -22.99 5.51
C GLU A 276 14.29 -22.52 4.18
N ALA A 277 13.76 -21.40 3.66
CA ALA A 277 14.27 -20.83 2.41
C ALA A 277 15.67 -20.23 2.62
N MET A 278 16.57 -20.58 1.71
CA MET A 278 17.90 -20.00 1.58
C MET A 278 17.87 -18.84 0.58
N SER A 279 19.01 -18.17 0.38
CA SER A 279 19.12 -17.11 -0.64
C SER A 279 18.78 -17.67 -2.03
N PRO A 280 17.82 -17.03 -2.77
CA PRO A 280 17.44 -17.48 -4.09
C PRO A 280 18.51 -17.12 -5.14
N SER A 281 18.60 -17.91 -6.19
CA SER A 281 19.12 -17.44 -7.47
C SER A 281 18.00 -16.87 -8.34
N GLU A 282 18.24 -16.59 -9.61
CA GLU A 282 17.22 -15.98 -10.48
C GLU A 282 15.95 -16.86 -10.63
N GLU A 283 16.15 -18.19 -10.83
CA GLU A 283 15.05 -19.12 -11.11
C GLU A 283 14.92 -20.25 -10.08
N HIS A 284 15.78 -20.27 -9.06
CA HIS A 284 15.82 -21.38 -8.10
C HIS A 284 15.79 -20.86 -6.67
N LEU A 285 15.00 -21.54 -5.84
CA LEU A 285 14.95 -21.32 -4.40
C LEU A 285 15.36 -22.60 -3.67
N PRO A 286 16.60 -22.68 -3.16
CA PRO A 286 16.99 -23.78 -2.28
C PRO A 286 16.24 -23.65 -0.94
N LEU A 287 15.77 -24.79 -0.42
CA LEU A 287 15.19 -24.90 0.91
C LEU A 287 16.01 -25.88 1.72
N ARG A 288 16.47 -25.49 2.89
CA ARG A 288 17.03 -26.41 3.88
C ARG A 288 15.93 -27.21 4.53
N CYS A 289 16.11 -28.52 4.65
CA CYS A 289 15.14 -29.43 5.24
C CYS A 289 15.70 -30.06 6.51
N SER A 290 15.05 -29.83 7.65
CA SER A 290 15.39 -30.45 8.94
C SER A 290 14.67 -31.79 9.19
N GLY A 291 13.84 -32.24 8.24
CA GLY A 291 13.02 -33.44 8.34
C GLY A 291 13.16 -34.38 7.13
N VAL A 292 12.06 -35.00 6.76
CA VAL A 292 11.99 -35.85 5.56
C VAL A 292 11.94 -34.96 4.33
N LEU A 293 12.83 -35.20 3.37
CA LEU A 293 12.86 -34.46 2.12
C LEU A 293 11.55 -34.67 1.33
N PRO A 294 10.85 -33.61 0.92
CA PRO A 294 9.74 -33.72 0.00
C PRO A 294 10.18 -34.34 -1.33
N LEU A 295 9.35 -35.18 -1.91
CA LEU A 295 9.65 -35.78 -3.22
C LEU A 295 9.76 -34.70 -4.32
N ARG A 296 10.58 -34.98 -5.37
CA ARG A 296 10.56 -34.16 -6.59
C ARG A 296 9.16 -34.18 -7.19
N GLY A 297 8.66 -33.03 -7.60
CA GLY A 297 7.29 -32.84 -8.06
C GLY A 297 6.30 -32.42 -6.97
N THR A 298 6.68 -32.43 -5.69
CA THR A 298 5.83 -31.93 -4.60
C THR A 298 5.62 -30.43 -4.75
N ASN A 299 4.36 -30.00 -4.67
CA ASN A 299 4.00 -28.59 -4.62
C ASN A 299 4.31 -28.00 -3.26
N VAL A 300 4.81 -26.77 -3.28
CA VAL A 300 5.13 -25.97 -2.09
C VAL A 300 4.44 -24.61 -2.24
N LEU A 301 3.75 -24.17 -1.20
CA LEU A 301 3.18 -22.83 -1.14
C LEU A 301 4.12 -21.91 -0.35
N LEU A 302 4.51 -20.83 -0.98
CA LEU A 302 5.42 -19.84 -0.41
C LEU A 302 4.66 -18.58 0.01
N VAL A 303 4.84 -18.16 1.25
CA VAL A 303 4.44 -16.83 1.73
C VAL A 303 5.63 -15.89 1.47
N PRO A 304 5.52 -14.93 0.56
CA PRO A 304 6.59 -13.98 0.32
C PRO A 304 6.92 -13.17 1.58
N ARG A 305 8.20 -12.87 1.78
CA ARG A 305 8.59 -11.90 2.81
C ARG A 305 7.98 -10.54 2.51
N HIS A 306 7.99 -10.12 1.24
CA HIS A 306 7.35 -8.88 0.78
C HIS A 306 6.48 -9.15 -0.46
N ILE A 307 5.18 -9.08 -0.28
CA ILE A 307 4.22 -9.41 -1.33
C ILE A 307 4.10 -8.34 -2.43
N CYS A 308 4.25 -7.05 -2.10
CA CYS A 308 4.03 -5.96 -3.05
C CYS A 308 4.88 -6.09 -4.34
N PRO A 309 6.22 -6.21 -4.27
CA PRO A 309 7.03 -6.39 -5.47
C PRO A 309 6.84 -7.79 -6.09
N THR A 310 6.55 -8.82 -5.28
CA THR A 310 6.26 -10.17 -5.79
C THR A 310 5.05 -10.19 -6.72
N VAL A 311 3.95 -9.53 -6.35
CA VAL A 311 2.78 -9.37 -7.24
C VAL A 311 3.14 -8.65 -8.53
N ASN A 312 4.00 -7.64 -8.46
CA ASN A 312 4.41 -6.89 -9.64
C ASN A 312 5.26 -7.72 -10.63
N LEU A 313 5.89 -8.82 -10.19
CA LEU A 313 6.61 -9.76 -11.07
C LEU A 313 5.65 -10.63 -11.87
N ALA A 314 4.48 -10.97 -11.31
CA ALA A 314 3.53 -11.87 -11.94
C ALA A 314 2.71 -11.16 -13.03
N GLU A 315 2.48 -11.84 -14.17
CA GLU A 315 1.60 -11.35 -15.24
C GLU A 315 0.13 -11.63 -14.93
N GLN A 316 -0.13 -12.77 -14.29
CA GLN A 316 -1.47 -13.24 -13.94
C GLN A 316 -1.43 -14.02 -12.63
N CYS A 317 -2.57 -14.20 -12.02
CA CYS A 317 -2.74 -15.05 -10.85
C CYS A 317 -3.98 -15.91 -10.95
N VAL A 318 -4.04 -16.92 -10.11
CA VAL A 318 -5.23 -17.75 -9.92
C VAL A 318 -5.98 -17.22 -8.69
N LEU A 319 -7.21 -16.77 -8.90
CA LEU A 319 -8.11 -16.42 -7.79
C LEU A 319 -8.84 -17.66 -7.33
N LEU A 320 -8.79 -17.90 -6.02
CA LEU A 320 -9.52 -18.94 -5.31
C LEU A 320 -10.55 -18.25 -4.41
N ASP A 321 -11.82 -18.60 -4.58
CA ASP A 321 -12.93 -17.97 -3.84
C ASP A 321 -13.90 -19.08 -3.37
N GLY A 322 -13.61 -19.63 -2.21
CA GLY A 322 -14.40 -20.70 -1.62
C GLY A 322 -14.64 -21.86 -2.60
N ASP A 323 -15.91 -22.18 -2.86
CA ASP A 323 -16.34 -23.25 -3.75
C ASP A 323 -16.47 -22.83 -5.23
N VAL A 324 -16.16 -21.57 -5.56
CA VAL A 324 -16.19 -21.09 -6.94
C VAL A 324 -14.98 -21.68 -7.70
N PRO A 325 -15.18 -22.16 -8.97
CA PRO A 325 -14.06 -22.68 -9.75
C PRO A 325 -12.91 -21.64 -9.87
N PRO A 326 -11.65 -22.08 -9.75
CA PRO A 326 -10.50 -21.21 -9.88
C PRO A 326 -10.54 -20.39 -11.18
N ARG A 327 -10.21 -19.09 -11.09
CA ARG A 327 -10.17 -18.18 -12.24
C ARG A 327 -8.77 -17.63 -12.42
N ILE A 328 -8.28 -17.63 -13.66
CA ILE A 328 -7.04 -16.94 -14.01
C ILE A 328 -7.39 -15.50 -14.37
N VAL A 329 -6.74 -14.55 -13.69
CA VAL A 329 -6.95 -13.12 -13.90
C VAL A 329 -5.61 -12.41 -14.08
N PRO A 330 -5.55 -11.31 -14.86
CA PRO A 330 -4.32 -10.56 -15.06
C PRO A 330 -4.00 -9.70 -13.84
N VAL A 331 -2.70 -9.51 -13.57
CA VAL A 331 -2.20 -8.43 -12.70
C VAL A 331 -2.17 -7.16 -13.54
N ALA A 332 -3.36 -6.61 -13.86
CA ALA A 332 -3.55 -5.61 -14.92
C ALA A 332 -2.80 -4.30 -14.69
N ALA A 333 -2.58 -3.94 -13.41
CA ALA A 333 -1.90 -2.70 -13.04
C ALA A 333 -0.40 -2.90 -12.72
N ARG A 334 0.20 -4.03 -13.13
CA ARG A 334 1.65 -4.26 -12.97
C ARG A 334 2.50 -3.37 -13.86
N ALA A 335 3.77 -3.27 -13.53
CA ALA A 335 4.78 -2.46 -14.21
C ALA A 335 4.53 -0.94 -14.15
N HIS A 336 5.46 -0.17 -14.64
CA HIS A 336 5.36 1.28 -14.77
C HIS A 336 5.18 1.65 -16.25
N GLU A 337 4.48 2.76 -16.47
CA GLU A 337 4.42 3.40 -17.77
C GLU A 337 5.65 4.31 -17.94
N LEU A 338 6.13 4.43 -19.17
CA LEU A 338 7.20 5.34 -19.54
C LEU A 338 6.65 6.71 -19.95
#